data_7364fd4b0c575f02a83ac09797605357
#
_entry.id   7364fd4b0c575f02a83ac09797605357
#
_cell.length_a   1.000
_cell.length_b   1.000
_cell.length_c   1.000
_cell.angle_alpha   90.00
_cell.angle_beta   90.00
_cell.angle_gamma   90.00
#
_symmetry.space_group_name_H-M   'P 1'
#
loop_
_entity.id
_entity.type
_entity.pdbx_description
1 polymer ?
#
loop_
_entity_poly.entity_id
_entity_poly.type
_entity_poly.pdbx_seq_one_letter_code
_entity_poly.pdbx_strand_id
1 'polypeptide(L)'
;MQMKVYKKVRVGKDGQYYPLFIDKKKPFVFGEWMRAEFHPTKGFAPRSLGKDENGEEIGGWHCCYQPVAPHIADELKSGEKRVWIACEAKGIMQKYDRPESQGGAWLLVEWLKPIGLIDEEIEVVA
;
A
#
# COMPACT_ATOMS: atom_id res chain seq x y z
N MET A 1 2.09 9.08 -15.90
CA MET A 1 1.85 10.06 -14.82
C MET A 1 2.20 9.46 -13.48
N GLN A 2 2.89 10.20 -12.64
CA GLN A 2 3.19 9.79 -11.27
C GLN A 2 2.27 10.53 -10.30
N MET A 3 1.91 9.86 -9.22
CA MET A 3 0.96 10.39 -8.25
C MET A 3 1.44 10.06 -6.84
N LYS A 4 1.29 11.01 -5.91
CA LYS A 4 1.61 10.78 -4.50
C LYS A 4 0.45 10.05 -3.83
N VAL A 5 0.78 8.96 -3.15
CA VAL A 5 -0.19 8.15 -2.41
C VAL A 5 0.40 7.75 -1.06
N TYR A 6 -0.44 7.18 -0.20
CA TYR A 6 -0.04 6.77 1.15
C TYR A 6 -0.42 5.30 1.35
N LYS A 7 0.43 4.59 2.08
CA LYS A 7 0.19 3.19 2.37
C LYS A 7 0.49 2.89 3.84
N LYS A 8 -0.41 2.18 4.50
CA LYS A 8 -0.18 1.70 5.85
C LYS A 8 0.53 0.35 5.77
N VAL A 9 1.64 0.21 6.49
CA VAL A 9 2.51 -0.96 6.45
C VAL A 9 2.84 -1.42 7.86
N ARG A 10 3.26 -2.67 8.02
CA ARG A 10 3.70 -3.15 9.34
C ARG A 10 5.20 -3.00 9.48
N VAL A 11 5.64 -2.77 10.72
CA VAL A 11 7.06 -2.72 11.07
C VAL A 11 7.49 -4.12 11.46
N GLY A 12 8.48 -4.67 10.76
CA GLY A 12 9.05 -5.97 11.07
C GLY A 12 10.00 -5.92 12.26
N LYS A 13 10.26 -7.08 12.84
CA LYS A 13 11.22 -7.22 13.95
C LYS A 13 12.65 -6.86 13.54
N ASP A 14 12.94 -6.97 12.24
CA ASP A 14 14.22 -6.60 11.63
C ASP A 14 14.34 -5.11 11.34
N GLY A 15 13.31 -4.31 11.69
CA GLY A 15 13.28 -2.88 11.41
C GLY A 15 12.87 -2.51 9.99
N GLN A 16 12.57 -3.48 9.15
CA GLN A 16 12.08 -3.23 7.80
C GLN A 16 10.55 -3.10 7.77
N TYR A 17 10.01 -2.62 6.65
CA TYR A 17 8.59 -2.37 6.46
C TYR A 17 8.01 -3.37 5.48
N TYR A 18 6.85 -3.92 5.81
CA TYR A 18 6.22 -5.01 5.06
C TYR A 18 4.76 -4.70 4.75
N PRO A 19 4.21 -5.27 3.65
CA PRO A 19 2.77 -5.17 3.39
C PRO A 19 1.95 -5.78 4.54
N LEU A 20 0.72 -5.27 4.74
CA LEU A 20 -0.16 -5.75 5.80
C LEU A 20 -0.74 -7.13 5.50
N PHE A 21 -1.15 -7.39 4.26
CA PHE A 21 -1.96 -8.57 3.93
C PHE A 21 -1.39 -9.46 2.84
N ILE A 22 -0.89 -8.90 1.75
CA ILE A 22 -0.35 -9.64 0.61
C ILE A 22 1.16 -9.44 0.57
N ASP A 23 1.92 -10.47 0.20
CA ASP A 23 3.39 -10.44 0.15
C ASP A 23 4.03 -10.06 1.48
N LYS A 24 3.49 -10.56 2.58
CA LYS A 24 3.90 -10.19 3.94
C LYS A 24 5.38 -10.42 4.25
N LYS A 25 6.07 -11.25 3.47
CA LYS A 25 7.48 -11.60 3.70
C LYS A 25 8.44 -10.79 2.86
N LYS A 26 7.95 -9.98 1.91
CA LYS A 26 8.76 -9.19 1.00
C LYS A 26 8.81 -7.74 1.48
N PRO A 27 9.96 -7.25 1.99
CA PRO A 27 10.04 -5.90 2.51
C PRO A 27 9.95 -4.83 1.41
N PHE A 28 9.46 -3.65 1.78
CA PHE A 28 9.53 -2.48 0.92
C PHE A 28 10.94 -1.92 0.90
N VAL A 29 11.39 -1.52 -0.28
CA VAL A 29 12.69 -0.88 -0.47
C VAL A 29 12.47 0.58 -0.84
N PHE A 30 12.84 1.50 0.07
CA PHE A 30 12.66 2.93 -0.16
C PHE A 30 13.48 3.41 -1.35
N GLY A 31 12.84 4.20 -2.20
CA GLY A 31 13.49 4.74 -3.40
C GLY A 31 13.41 3.85 -4.63
N GLU A 32 12.88 2.65 -4.52
CA GLU A 32 12.78 1.72 -5.64
C GLU A 32 11.33 1.50 -6.08
N TRP A 33 11.14 1.39 -7.41
CA TRP A 33 9.86 1.03 -7.98
C TRP A 33 9.62 -0.47 -7.80
N MET A 34 8.45 -0.81 -7.24
CA MET A 34 8.03 -2.17 -7.00
C MET A 34 6.73 -2.44 -7.74
N ARG A 35 6.74 -3.42 -8.64
CA ARG A 35 5.53 -3.84 -9.34
C ARG A 35 4.76 -4.82 -8.47
N ALA A 36 3.44 -4.63 -8.40
CA ALA A 36 2.58 -5.54 -7.66
C ALA A 36 2.51 -6.89 -8.37
N GLU A 37 2.43 -7.96 -7.59
CA GLU A 37 2.16 -9.30 -8.10
C GLU A 37 0.71 -9.65 -7.80
N PHE A 38 0.08 -10.40 -8.71
CA PHE A 38 -1.27 -10.87 -8.49
C PHE A 38 -1.23 -12.19 -7.72
N HIS A 39 -1.87 -12.22 -6.56
CA HIS A 39 -1.94 -13.41 -5.71
C HIS A 39 -3.39 -13.83 -5.51
N PRO A 40 -3.87 -14.89 -6.19
CA PRO A 40 -5.16 -15.45 -5.87
C PRO A 40 -5.09 -16.13 -4.50
N THR A 41 -5.85 -15.62 -3.53
CA THR A 41 -5.87 -16.16 -2.19
C THR A 41 -7.22 -16.73 -1.83
N LYS A 42 -7.23 -17.74 -0.94
CA LYS A 42 -8.48 -18.29 -0.41
C LYS A 42 -9.08 -17.32 0.59
N GLY A 43 -10.39 -17.16 0.55
CA GLY A 43 -11.13 -16.42 1.57
C GLY A 43 -11.55 -15.01 1.20
N PHE A 44 -10.97 -14.40 0.16
CA PHE A 44 -11.45 -13.14 -0.39
C PHE A 44 -11.11 -13.03 -1.87
N ALA A 45 -11.92 -12.26 -2.59
CA ALA A 45 -11.70 -12.07 -4.02
C ALA A 45 -10.44 -11.23 -4.24
N PRO A 46 -9.42 -11.75 -4.93
CA PRO A 46 -8.25 -10.95 -5.26
C PRO A 46 -8.64 -9.84 -6.25
N ARG A 47 -8.02 -8.68 -6.12
CA ARG A 47 -8.28 -7.56 -7.00
C ARG A 47 -7.23 -7.50 -8.11
N SER A 48 -7.73 -7.31 -9.33
CA SER A 48 -6.90 -7.21 -10.52
C SER A 48 -7.10 -5.87 -11.19
N LEU A 49 -6.03 -5.33 -11.77
CA LEU A 49 -6.08 -4.12 -12.60
C LEU A 49 -6.41 -4.43 -14.06
N GLY A 50 -6.66 -5.70 -14.37
CA GLY A 50 -6.93 -6.17 -15.71
C GLY A 50 -5.98 -7.27 -16.11
N LYS A 51 -5.90 -7.55 -17.41
CA LYS A 51 -4.99 -8.55 -17.96
C LYS A 51 -3.95 -7.91 -18.83
N ASP A 52 -2.73 -8.44 -18.81
CA ASP A 52 -1.67 -8.02 -19.70
C ASP A 52 -1.84 -8.64 -21.10
N GLU A 53 -0.90 -8.36 -22.00
CA GLU A 53 -0.91 -8.88 -23.37
C GLU A 53 -0.81 -10.42 -23.45
N ASN A 54 -0.32 -11.06 -22.40
CA ASN A 54 -0.21 -12.50 -22.29
C ASN A 54 -1.45 -13.15 -21.63
N GLY A 55 -2.45 -12.35 -21.27
CA GLY A 55 -3.66 -12.80 -20.60
C GLY A 55 -3.50 -13.06 -19.11
N GLU A 56 -2.37 -12.65 -18.52
CA GLU A 56 -2.14 -12.79 -17.09
C GLU A 56 -2.70 -11.60 -16.31
N GLU A 57 -3.23 -11.87 -15.12
CA GLU A 57 -3.79 -10.85 -14.25
C GLU A 57 -2.71 -9.88 -13.76
N ILE A 58 -3.02 -8.59 -13.77
CA ILE A 58 -2.14 -7.55 -13.24
C ILE A 58 -2.54 -7.25 -11.81
N GLY A 59 -1.62 -7.46 -10.87
CA GLY A 59 -1.83 -7.16 -9.46
C GLY A 59 -1.76 -5.67 -9.16
N GLY A 60 -2.16 -5.30 -7.95
CA GLY A 60 -2.12 -3.90 -7.52
C GLY A 60 -1.81 -3.76 -6.04
N TRP A 61 -1.16 -2.66 -5.69
CA TRP A 61 -0.92 -2.23 -4.32
C TRP A 61 -2.12 -1.42 -3.83
N HIS A 62 -2.61 -1.73 -2.64
CA HIS A 62 -3.67 -0.95 -1.99
C HIS A 62 -3.08 0.32 -1.39
N CYS A 63 -3.55 1.48 -1.84
CA CYS A 63 -3.05 2.78 -1.40
C CYS A 63 -4.19 3.73 -1.09
N CYS A 64 -3.91 4.75 -0.27
CA CYS A 64 -4.87 5.78 0.10
C CYS A 64 -4.44 7.13 -0.44
N TYR A 65 -5.42 8.01 -0.70
CA TYR A 65 -5.16 9.41 -1.09
C TYR A 65 -4.63 10.23 0.08
N GLN A 66 -5.02 9.85 1.30
CA GLN A 66 -4.63 10.50 2.56
C GLN A 66 -4.15 9.43 3.54
N PRO A 67 -3.25 9.76 4.48
CA PRO A 67 -2.78 8.78 5.47
C PRO A 67 -3.82 8.58 6.58
N VAL A 68 -5.01 8.13 6.20
CA VAL A 68 -6.16 7.93 7.09
C VAL A 68 -6.84 6.60 6.77
N ALA A 69 -6.87 5.71 7.75
CA ALA A 69 -7.62 4.46 7.69
C ALA A 69 -8.04 4.06 9.12
N PRO A 70 -9.08 4.70 9.68
CA PRO A 70 -9.45 4.49 11.08
C PRO A 70 -9.82 3.04 11.44
N HIS A 71 -10.22 2.25 10.45
CA HIS A 71 -10.58 0.84 10.64
C HIS A 71 -9.37 -0.10 10.75
N ILE A 72 -8.15 0.41 10.52
CA ILE A 72 -6.92 -0.37 10.63
C ILE A 72 -6.13 0.13 11.83
N ALA A 73 -5.96 -0.71 12.84
CA ALA A 73 -5.27 -0.33 14.07
C ALA A 73 -3.79 -0.02 13.82
N ASP A 74 -3.25 0.96 14.58
CA ASP A 74 -1.83 1.32 14.52
C ASP A 74 -0.94 0.32 15.24
N GLU A 75 -1.49 -0.39 16.21
CA GLU A 75 -0.79 -1.41 16.97
C GLU A 75 -1.74 -2.55 17.33
N LEU A 76 -1.28 -3.78 17.15
CA LEU A 76 -2.04 -4.96 17.53
C LEU A 76 -1.69 -5.40 18.95
N LYS A 77 -2.56 -6.20 19.58
CA LYS A 77 -2.30 -6.78 20.90
C LYS A 77 -1.04 -7.62 20.95
N SER A 78 -0.63 -8.18 19.82
CA SER A 78 0.62 -8.93 19.66
C SER A 78 1.87 -8.04 19.73
N GLY A 79 1.71 -6.71 19.72
CA GLY A 79 2.81 -5.76 19.65
C GLY A 79 3.19 -5.37 18.22
N GLU A 80 2.53 -5.92 17.21
CA GLU A 80 2.77 -5.53 15.81
C GLU A 80 2.39 -4.06 15.63
N LYS A 81 3.35 -3.26 15.18
CA LYS A 81 3.15 -1.85 14.89
C LYS A 81 2.93 -1.62 13.41
N ARG A 82 2.09 -0.66 13.09
CA ARG A 82 1.76 -0.26 11.73
C ARG A 82 1.95 1.24 11.59
N VAL A 83 2.59 1.65 10.51
CA VAL A 83 2.91 3.06 10.25
C VAL A 83 2.49 3.42 8.83
N TRP A 84 2.34 4.71 8.59
CA TRP A 84 2.08 5.23 7.25
C TRP A 84 3.39 5.59 6.57
N ILE A 85 3.49 5.24 5.28
CA ILE A 85 4.58 5.67 4.41
C ILE A 85 4.00 6.48 3.26
N ALA A 86 4.77 7.49 2.84
CA ALA A 86 4.48 8.24 1.62
C ALA A 86 5.12 7.52 0.45
N CYS A 87 4.40 7.45 -0.66
CA CYS A 87 4.83 6.74 -1.86
C CYS A 87 4.51 7.53 -3.11
N GLU A 88 5.18 7.19 -4.21
CA GLU A 88 4.76 7.56 -5.55
C GLU A 88 4.16 6.34 -6.23
N ALA A 89 3.17 6.57 -7.09
CA ALA A 89 2.50 5.53 -7.86
C ALA A 89 2.51 5.88 -9.34
N LYS A 90 2.60 4.86 -10.19
CA LYS A 90 2.51 5.00 -11.65
C LYS A 90 1.93 3.75 -12.28
N GLY A 91 1.68 3.81 -13.58
CA GLY A 91 1.10 2.71 -14.34
C GLY A 91 -0.41 2.69 -14.26
N ILE A 92 -0.99 1.51 -14.33
CA ILE A 92 -2.44 1.34 -14.28
C ILE A 92 -2.91 1.59 -12.85
N MET A 93 -3.98 2.37 -12.71
CA MET A 93 -4.58 2.69 -11.42
C MET A 93 -6.09 2.57 -11.50
N GLN A 94 -6.71 2.11 -10.41
CA GLN A 94 -8.17 2.06 -10.29
C GLN A 94 -8.60 2.61 -8.94
N LYS A 95 -9.58 3.53 -8.98
CA LYS A 95 -10.17 4.11 -7.78
C LYS A 95 -11.32 3.25 -7.29
N TYR A 96 -11.41 3.08 -5.97
CA TYR A 96 -12.52 2.42 -5.29
C TYR A 96 -13.12 3.36 -4.27
N ASP A 97 -14.44 3.35 -4.17
CA ASP A 97 -15.15 4.12 -3.15
C ASP A 97 -15.15 3.36 -1.83
N ARG A 98 -15.15 4.13 -0.74
CA ARG A 98 -15.18 3.60 0.61
C ARG A 98 -15.78 4.68 1.52
N PRO A 99 -16.54 4.30 2.59
CA PRO A 99 -17.08 5.28 3.52
C PRO A 99 -16.00 6.15 4.15
N GLU A 100 -16.32 7.42 4.40
CA GLU A 100 -15.39 8.33 5.07
C GLU A 100 -14.96 7.83 6.44
N SER A 101 -15.84 7.08 7.14
CA SER A 101 -15.51 6.44 8.41
C SER A 101 -14.32 5.46 8.31
N GLN A 102 -14.01 4.99 7.11
CA GLN A 102 -12.86 4.12 6.82
C GLN A 102 -11.73 4.84 6.08
N GLY A 103 -11.80 6.17 5.97
CA GLY A 103 -10.77 6.96 5.32
C GLY A 103 -11.10 7.42 3.91
N GLY A 104 -12.32 7.18 3.42
CA GLY A 104 -12.74 7.58 2.08
C GLY A 104 -12.18 6.72 0.95
N ALA A 105 -12.22 7.23 -0.27
CA ALA A 105 -11.77 6.50 -1.46
C ALA A 105 -10.32 6.04 -1.36
N TRP A 106 -10.01 4.93 -2.03
CA TRP A 106 -8.67 4.37 -2.08
C TRP A 106 -8.33 3.94 -3.51
N LEU A 107 -7.07 3.58 -3.73
CA LEU A 107 -6.54 3.24 -5.05
C LEU A 107 -5.92 1.86 -5.06
N LEU A 108 -6.07 1.18 -6.20
CA LEU A 108 -5.25 0.03 -6.54
C LEU A 108 -4.26 0.50 -7.60
N VAL A 109 -2.94 0.33 -7.38
CA VAL A 109 -1.90 0.85 -8.28
C VAL A 109 -0.93 -0.24 -8.70
N GLU A 110 -0.50 -0.21 -9.97
CA GLU A 110 0.39 -1.24 -10.52
C GLU A 110 1.81 -1.11 -9.98
N TRP A 111 2.37 0.12 -9.94
CA TRP A 111 3.73 0.38 -9.52
C TRP A 111 3.74 1.33 -8.34
N LEU A 112 4.56 1.01 -7.33
CA LEU A 112 4.69 1.79 -6.12
C LEU A 112 6.17 2.01 -5.81
N LYS A 113 6.53 3.25 -5.47
CA LYS A 113 7.86 3.58 -4.97
C LYS A 113 7.73 4.18 -3.57
N PRO A 114 8.11 3.43 -2.52
CA PRO A 114 8.13 3.98 -1.16
C PRO A 114 9.16 5.11 -1.05
N ILE A 115 8.77 6.23 -0.46
CA ILE A 115 9.65 7.41 -0.34
C ILE A 115 10.16 7.58 1.08
N GLY A 116 9.29 7.49 2.07
CA GLY A 116 9.68 7.69 3.46
C GLY A 116 8.50 7.61 4.42
N LEU A 117 8.81 7.66 5.70
CA LEU A 117 7.79 7.68 6.75
C LEU A 117 7.07 9.02 6.73
N ILE A 118 5.76 9.00 6.99
CA ILE A 118 4.95 10.22 7.00
C ILE A 118 5.41 11.18 8.11
N ASP A 119 5.84 10.66 9.25
CA ASP A 119 6.31 11.49 10.37
C ASP A 119 7.59 12.24 10.00
N GLU A 120 8.51 11.61 9.26
CA GLU A 120 9.71 12.27 8.76
C GLU A 120 9.36 13.38 7.78
N GLU A 121 8.37 13.17 6.93
CA GLU A 121 7.89 14.15 5.97
C GLU A 121 7.29 15.38 6.68
N ILE A 122 6.53 15.15 7.77
CA ILE A 122 5.96 16.22 8.58
C ILE A 122 7.07 17.03 9.27
N GLU A 123 8.08 16.39 9.81
CA GLU A 123 9.21 17.06 10.47
C GLU A 123 9.97 17.96 9.50
N VAL A 124 10.14 17.57 8.26
CA VAL A 124 10.82 18.37 7.23
C VAL A 124 10.02 19.64 6.90
N VAL A 125 8.71 19.58 6.98
CA VAL A 125 7.82 20.72 6.65
C VAL A 125 7.66 21.64 7.86
N ALA A 126 7.78 21.13 9.05
CA ALA A 126 7.67 21.89 10.27
C ALA A 126 8.95 22.67 10.56
#